data_fab6b91682cf7e310b4650b52c66c31f
#
_entry.id   fab6b91682cf7e310b4650b52c66c31f
#
_cell.length_a   1.000
_cell.length_b   1.000
_cell.length_c   1.000
_cell.angle_alpha   90.00
_cell.angle_beta   90.00
_cell.angle_gamma   90.00
#
_symmetry.space_group_name_H-M   'P 1'
#
loop_
_entity.id
_entity.type
_entity.pdbx_description
1 polymer ?
#
loop_
_entity_poly.entity_id
_entity_poly.type
_entity_poly.pdbx_seq_one_letter_code
_entity_poly.pdbx_strand_id
1 'polypeptide(L)'
;MREVVIVDSVRTGLAKSFRGKFNLTRPDDMAAHCVDALLARNDLDPLLVDDCIVGAGSNEGAQGHNIGRNVAVLSGLGIQVPGMTLNRYCSSGLQAIAIAANQIASGCSEVIVAGGVESITLTLKSVNTDHLVNPLLQREVPGIYYPMGQTAEIVARRYGITREAQDAYALQSQQRMARAQADGLFADEIVPMTTRYAVEDKASGEKQVLDGVVDRDDCNRPDTTLEGLASLKPAFAEDGSVTAGNASQLSDGASMTLLMSLEKALALGLEPKAFFRGFTVAGCEPDEMGIGPVFSVPKLLKAKGLKIADVDLWELNEAFASQCLYCRDRLEIDNEKYNVNGGSIAIGHPFGMTGSRQIGHLVRELRRRNLRYGVVTMCVGGGMGASGLFEAVR
;
A
#
# COMPACT_ATOMS: atom_id res chain seq x y z
N MET A 1 12.11 -25.08 6.41
CA MET A 1 10.98 -24.14 6.44
C MET A 1 10.05 -24.50 5.29
N ARG A 2 8.74 -24.46 5.52
CA ARG A 2 7.75 -24.74 4.47
C ARG A 2 7.79 -23.64 3.39
N GLU A 3 7.51 -24.00 2.16
CA GLU A 3 7.28 -23.04 1.08
C GLU A 3 5.92 -22.34 1.29
N VAL A 4 5.92 -21.02 1.18
CA VAL A 4 4.72 -20.20 1.36
C VAL A 4 4.34 -19.58 0.05
N VAL A 5 3.06 -19.68 -0.29
CA VAL A 5 2.52 -19.18 -1.55
C VAL A 5 1.39 -18.16 -1.32
N ILE A 6 1.30 -17.22 -2.25
CA ILE A 6 0.13 -16.38 -2.45
C ILE A 6 -0.80 -17.11 -3.40
N VAL A 7 -2.02 -17.37 -2.94
CA VAL A 7 -3.07 -18.01 -3.74
C VAL A 7 -3.92 -16.97 -4.45
N ASP A 8 -4.35 -15.93 -3.73
CA ASP A 8 -5.10 -14.83 -4.32
C ASP A 8 -4.87 -13.53 -3.54
N SER A 9 -5.15 -12.40 -4.18
CA SER A 9 -5.11 -11.09 -3.55
C SER A 9 -6.16 -10.20 -4.22
N VAL A 10 -6.97 -9.54 -3.42
CA VAL A 10 -8.02 -8.64 -3.89
C VAL A 10 -7.99 -7.33 -3.14
N ARG A 11 -8.63 -6.32 -3.70
CA ARG A 11 -8.76 -5.00 -3.10
C ARG A 11 -10.06 -4.30 -3.48
N THR A 12 -10.43 -3.31 -2.73
CA THR A 12 -11.38 -2.31 -3.21
C THR A 12 -10.73 -1.42 -4.27
N GLY A 13 -11.51 -0.71 -5.06
CA GLY A 13 -11.00 0.51 -5.70
C GLY A 13 -10.58 1.52 -4.62
N LEU A 14 -9.73 2.48 -4.97
CA LEU A 14 -9.34 3.57 -4.08
C LEU A 14 -10.25 4.78 -4.33
N ALA A 15 -10.79 5.34 -3.25
CA ALA A 15 -11.58 6.56 -3.31
C ALA A 15 -10.83 7.70 -2.62
N LYS A 16 -10.95 8.92 -3.15
CA LYS A 16 -10.31 10.10 -2.57
C LYS A 16 -10.82 10.34 -1.15
N SER A 17 -9.92 10.51 -0.19
CA SER A 17 -10.30 10.78 1.20
C SER A 17 -11.17 12.03 1.33
N PHE A 18 -12.09 12.04 2.26
CA PHE A 18 -13.06 13.07 2.62
C PHE A 18 -14.14 13.35 1.58
N ARG A 19 -13.89 13.16 0.29
CA ARG A 19 -14.79 13.53 -0.82
C ARG A 19 -15.17 12.39 -1.74
N GLY A 20 -14.46 11.26 -1.64
CA GLY A 20 -14.71 10.07 -2.45
C GLY A 20 -15.86 9.23 -1.87
N LYS A 21 -16.22 8.20 -2.61
CA LYS A 21 -17.38 7.36 -2.29
C LYS A 21 -17.21 6.50 -1.03
N PHE A 22 -16.02 6.45 -0.40
CA PHE A 22 -15.80 5.80 0.89
C PHE A 22 -15.89 6.74 2.09
N ASN A 23 -16.32 7.99 1.92
CA ASN A 23 -16.29 8.98 3.00
C ASN A 23 -17.24 8.71 4.18
N LEU A 24 -18.17 7.76 4.05
CA LEU A 24 -19.02 7.24 5.13
C LEU A 24 -18.77 5.74 5.40
N THR A 25 -17.90 5.07 4.62
CA THR A 25 -17.66 3.63 4.73
C THR A 25 -16.61 3.35 5.80
N ARG A 26 -16.92 2.43 6.69
CA ARG A 26 -15.98 2.02 7.74
C ARG A 26 -14.83 1.18 7.17
N PRO A 27 -13.61 1.30 7.72
CA PRO A 27 -12.46 0.53 7.26
C PRO A 27 -12.62 -0.99 7.50
N ASP A 28 -13.25 -1.38 8.60
CA ASP A 28 -13.56 -2.79 8.87
C ASP A 28 -14.52 -3.38 7.83
N ASP A 29 -15.53 -2.63 7.36
CA ASP A 29 -16.42 -3.04 6.26
C ASP A 29 -15.65 -3.23 4.95
N MET A 30 -14.74 -2.31 4.60
CA MET A 30 -13.93 -2.42 3.39
C MET A 30 -13.03 -3.66 3.40
N ALA A 31 -12.38 -3.94 4.52
CA ALA A 31 -11.49 -5.09 4.65
C ALA A 31 -12.26 -6.41 4.71
N ALA A 32 -13.41 -6.46 5.42
CA ALA A 32 -14.29 -7.62 5.45
C ALA A 32 -14.83 -7.96 4.06
N HIS A 33 -15.22 -6.96 3.26
CA HIS A 33 -15.63 -7.15 1.87
C HIS A 33 -14.53 -7.82 1.01
N CYS A 34 -13.27 -7.45 1.21
CA CYS A 34 -12.15 -8.12 0.54
C CYS A 34 -11.96 -9.56 1.03
N VAL A 35 -12.13 -9.83 2.33
CA VAL A 35 -12.05 -11.18 2.88
C VAL A 35 -13.15 -12.06 2.30
N ASP A 36 -14.39 -11.60 2.28
CA ASP A 36 -15.54 -12.34 1.71
C ASP A 36 -15.33 -12.67 0.23
N ALA A 37 -14.77 -11.73 -0.52
CA ALA A 37 -14.41 -11.97 -1.91
C ALA A 37 -13.31 -13.04 -2.06
N LEU A 38 -12.29 -13.06 -1.19
CA LEU A 38 -11.27 -14.12 -1.20
C LEU A 38 -11.86 -15.50 -0.90
N LEU A 39 -12.73 -15.59 0.10
CA LEU A 39 -13.41 -16.85 0.44
C LEU A 39 -14.25 -17.35 -0.73
N ALA A 40 -15.08 -16.49 -1.31
CA ALA A 40 -15.98 -16.85 -2.42
C ALA A 40 -15.21 -17.22 -3.70
N ARG A 41 -14.15 -16.47 -4.05
CA ARG A 41 -13.38 -16.72 -5.28
C ARG A 41 -12.59 -18.03 -5.25
N ASN A 42 -12.22 -18.49 -4.06
CA ASN A 42 -11.41 -19.69 -3.88
C ASN A 42 -12.21 -20.87 -3.33
N ASP A 43 -13.53 -20.75 -3.19
CA ASP A 43 -14.41 -21.76 -2.56
C ASP A 43 -13.79 -22.30 -1.26
N LEU A 44 -13.28 -21.38 -0.44
CA LEU A 44 -12.51 -21.71 0.74
C LEU A 44 -13.40 -21.81 1.98
N ASP A 45 -13.37 -22.97 2.65
CA ASP A 45 -13.99 -23.13 3.97
C ASP A 45 -13.32 -22.16 4.97
N PRO A 46 -14.09 -21.21 5.55
CA PRO A 46 -13.55 -20.27 6.52
C PRO A 46 -12.87 -20.92 7.73
N LEU A 47 -13.29 -22.12 8.13
CA LEU A 47 -12.72 -22.85 9.26
C LEU A 47 -11.30 -23.36 9.01
N LEU A 48 -10.82 -23.31 7.78
CA LEU A 48 -9.43 -23.61 7.44
C LEU A 48 -8.48 -22.44 7.68
N VAL A 49 -9.00 -21.23 7.92
CA VAL A 49 -8.20 -20.03 8.13
C VAL A 49 -7.77 -19.93 9.59
N ASP A 50 -6.47 -19.94 9.82
CA ASP A 50 -5.87 -19.93 11.17
C ASP A 50 -5.84 -18.52 11.80
N ASP A 51 -5.71 -17.46 10.98
CA ASP A 51 -5.62 -16.08 11.48
C ASP A 51 -5.99 -15.05 10.39
N CYS A 52 -6.43 -13.87 10.83
CA CYS A 52 -6.69 -12.69 10.01
C CYS A 52 -5.79 -11.52 10.46
N ILE A 53 -4.75 -11.19 9.67
CA ILE A 53 -3.75 -10.19 10.04
C ILE A 53 -3.93 -8.92 9.22
N VAL A 54 -4.33 -7.82 9.87
CA VAL A 54 -4.65 -6.55 9.20
C VAL A 54 -3.66 -5.45 9.62
N GLY A 55 -2.96 -4.90 8.63
CA GLY A 55 -2.14 -3.72 8.79
C GLY A 55 -2.97 -2.45 8.69
N ALA A 56 -2.76 -1.50 9.61
CA ALA A 56 -3.34 -0.16 9.58
C ALA A 56 -2.27 0.87 9.94
N GLY A 57 -2.19 1.95 9.17
CA GLY A 57 -1.19 3.00 9.40
C GLY A 57 -1.57 3.92 10.55
N SER A 58 -2.87 4.08 10.82
CA SER A 58 -3.43 4.82 11.94
C SER A 58 -4.39 3.92 12.72
N ASN A 59 -4.09 3.62 13.98
CA ASN A 59 -4.92 2.77 14.84
C ASN A 59 -5.83 3.62 15.73
N GLU A 60 -6.48 4.61 15.15
CA GLU A 60 -7.31 5.61 15.80
C GLU A 60 -8.74 5.57 15.26
N GLY A 61 -9.69 6.13 16.03
CA GLY A 61 -11.08 6.29 15.62
C GLY A 61 -11.68 4.98 15.10
N ALA A 62 -12.15 4.97 13.86
CA ALA A 62 -12.76 3.80 13.24
C ALA A 62 -11.79 2.61 13.02
N GLN A 63 -10.47 2.81 13.14
CA GLN A 63 -9.43 1.77 13.09
C GLN A 63 -8.85 1.43 14.45
N GLY A 64 -9.43 1.99 15.53
CA GLY A 64 -9.00 1.73 16.89
C GLY A 64 -9.23 0.29 17.35
N HIS A 65 -8.74 -0.02 18.54
CA HIS A 65 -8.71 -1.36 19.11
C HIS A 65 -7.98 -2.37 18.20
N ASN A 66 -8.57 -3.54 17.97
CA ASN A 66 -8.04 -4.58 17.10
C ASN A 66 -8.92 -4.71 15.85
N ILE A 67 -8.66 -3.88 14.82
CA ILE A 67 -9.41 -3.90 13.58
C ILE A 67 -9.30 -5.26 12.86
N GLY A 68 -8.18 -5.98 12.98
CA GLY A 68 -8.02 -7.32 12.41
C GLY A 68 -9.03 -8.31 12.98
N ARG A 69 -9.31 -8.23 14.29
CA ARG A 69 -10.37 -9.04 14.92
C ARG A 69 -11.76 -8.60 14.48
N ASN A 70 -12.00 -7.30 14.36
CA ASN A 70 -13.29 -6.80 13.87
C ASN A 70 -13.57 -7.30 12.44
N VAL A 71 -12.56 -7.25 11.56
CA VAL A 71 -12.64 -7.77 10.18
C VAL A 71 -12.96 -9.26 10.16
N ALA A 72 -12.26 -10.08 10.97
CA ALA A 72 -12.53 -11.51 11.05
C ALA A 72 -13.97 -11.81 11.47
N VAL A 73 -14.49 -11.12 12.50
CA VAL A 73 -15.84 -11.33 13.00
C VAL A 73 -16.91 -10.82 12.04
N LEU A 74 -16.62 -9.73 11.34
CA LEU A 74 -17.57 -9.08 10.44
C LEU A 74 -17.68 -9.80 9.10
N SER A 75 -16.61 -10.46 8.65
CA SER A 75 -16.57 -11.24 7.41
C SER A 75 -17.06 -12.68 7.61
N GLY A 76 -17.12 -13.46 6.53
CA GLY A 76 -17.43 -14.89 6.54
C GLY A 76 -16.48 -15.77 7.36
N LEU A 77 -15.35 -15.24 7.86
CA LEU A 77 -14.46 -15.94 8.80
C LEU A 77 -15.14 -16.18 10.15
N GLY A 78 -15.94 -15.24 10.64
CA GLY A 78 -16.71 -15.36 11.86
C GLY A 78 -15.88 -15.36 13.15
N ILE A 79 -16.52 -15.79 14.26
CA ILE A 79 -15.93 -15.73 15.61
C ILE A 79 -14.85 -16.79 15.85
N GLN A 80 -14.77 -17.81 15.02
CA GLN A 80 -13.82 -18.93 15.18
C GLN A 80 -12.41 -18.53 14.76
N VAL A 81 -12.28 -17.62 13.78
CA VAL A 81 -10.97 -17.16 13.30
C VAL A 81 -10.50 -15.98 14.13
N PRO A 82 -9.34 -16.04 14.77
CA PRO A 82 -8.76 -14.92 15.50
C PRO A 82 -8.40 -13.76 14.56
N GLY A 83 -7.96 -12.65 15.12
CA GLY A 83 -7.50 -11.54 14.30
C GLY A 83 -6.50 -10.68 15.04
N MET A 84 -5.54 -10.13 14.31
CA MET A 84 -4.49 -9.26 14.81
C MET A 84 -4.38 -7.98 13.98
N THR A 85 -4.11 -6.87 14.66
CA THR A 85 -3.77 -5.60 14.02
C THR A 85 -2.29 -5.29 14.24
N LEU A 86 -1.64 -4.75 13.22
CA LEU A 86 -0.28 -4.24 13.34
C LEU A 86 -0.13 -2.87 12.67
N ASN A 87 0.88 -2.11 13.12
CA ASN A 87 1.24 -0.83 12.56
C ASN A 87 2.75 -0.79 12.26
N ARG A 88 3.09 -0.59 11.00
CA ARG A 88 4.37 -0.10 10.50
C ARG A 88 4.11 1.00 9.46
N TYR A 89 3.21 1.94 9.80
CA TYR A 89 2.79 3.04 8.93
C TYR A 89 2.50 2.57 7.49
N CYS A 90 3.16 3.17 6.51
CA CYS A 90 2.96 2.89 5.07
C CYS A 90 3.19 1.42 4.67
N SER A 91 3.98 0.66 5.43
CA SER A 91 4.27 -0.75 5.10
C SER A 91 3.44 -1.75 5.89
N SER A 92 2.40 -1.32 6.61
CA SER A 92 1.62 -2.22 7.48
C SER A 92 1.04 -3.41 6.72
N GLY A 93 0.49 -3.22 5.53
CA GLY A 93 -0.03 -4.32 4.71
C GLY A 93 1.05 -5.29 4.21
N LEU A 94 2.21 -4.78 3.78
CA LEU A 94 3.36 -5.61 3.41
C LEU A 94 3.90 -6.38 4.62
N GLN A 95 3.97 -5.74 5.80
CA GLN A 95 4.39 -6.36 7.04
C GLN A 95 3.41 -7.45 7.51
N ALA A 96 2.10 -7.23 7.36
CA ALA A 96 1.07 -8.22 7.69
C ALA A 96 1.27 -9.51 6.88
N ILE A 97 1.49 -9.38 5.58
CA ILE A 97 1.78 -10.51 4.69
C ILE A 97 3.10 -11.20 5.08
N ALA A 98 4.13 -10.44 5.46
CA ALA A 98 5.40 -11.01 5.90
C ALA A 98 5.27 -11.80 7.22
N ILE A 99 4.46 -11.32 8.18
CA ILE A 99 4.19 -12.05 9.43
C ILE A 99 3.41 -13.33 9.13
N ALA A 100 2.35 -13.25 8.33
CA ALA A 100 1.57 -14.42 7.89
C ALA A 100 2.48 -15.47 7.23
N ALA A 101 3.31 -15.05 6.28
CA ALA A 101 4.24 -15.94 5.61
C ALA A 101 5.23 -16.61 6.59
N ASN A 102 5.73 -15.88 7.59
CA ASN A 102 6.65 -16.45 8.60
C ASN A 102 5.94 -17.44 9.53
N GLN A 103 4.69 -17.20 9.92
CA GLN A 103 3.89 -18.15 10.71
C GLN A 103 3.65 -19.45 9.94
N ILE A 104 3.31 -19.34 8.64
CA ILE A 104 3.14 -20.53 7.78
C ILE A 104 4.48 -21.26 7.57
N ALA A 105 5.55 -20.53 7.28
CA ALA A 105 6.88 -21.12 7.05
C ALA A 105 7.42 -21.86 8.29
N SER A 106 7.10 -21.40 9.50
CA SER A 106 7.46 -22.05 10.77
C SER A 106 6.59 -23.27 11.09
N GLY A 107 5.47 -23.46 10.39
CA GLY A 107 4.52 -24.56 10.63
C GLY A 107 3.53 -24.28 11.76
N CYS A 108 3.45 -23.03 12.26
CA CYS A 108 2.47 -22.64 13.28
C CYS A 108 1.07 -22.43 12.69
N SER A 109 0.96 -22.19 11.40
CA SER A 109 -0.27 -22.00 10.63
C SER A 109 -0.16 -22.64 9.26
N GLU A 110 -1.28 -22.88 8.59
CA GLU A 110 -1.32 -23.37 7.22
C GLU A 110 -1.98 -22.39 6.25
N VAL A 111 -3.00 -21.66 6.72
CA VAL A 111 -3.82 -20.73 5.91
C VAL A 111 -4.01 -19.44 6.68
N ILE A 112 -3.60 -18.32 6.13
CA ILE A 112 -3.80 -17.00 6.73
C ILE A 112 -4.32 -16.02 5.69
N VAL A 113 -5.29 -15.21 6.08
CA VAL A 113 -5.71 -14.02 5.33
C VAL A 113 -4.98 -12.81 5.92
N ALA A 114 -4.17 -12.14 5.12
CA ALA A 114 -3.39 -11.00 5.57
C ALA A 114 -3.43 -9.84 4.57
N GLY A 115 -3.40 -8.62 5.07
CA GLY A 115 -3.41 -7.45 4.19
C GLY A 115 -3.44 -6.16 4.97
N GLY A 116 -4.17 -5.18 4.46
CA GLY A 116 -4.25 -3.91 5.15
C GLY A 116 -5.38 -3.01 4.68
N VAL A 117 -5.67 -2.02 5.48
CA VAL A 117 -6.75 -1.08 5.29
C VAL A 117 -6.33 0.32 5.76
N GLU A 118 -6.89 1.33 5.14
CA GLU A 118 -6.83 2.68 5.66
C GLU A 118 -8.09 3.44 5.28
N SER A 119 -8.71 4.10 6.26
CA SER A 119 -9.66 5.19 6.05
C SER A 119 -9.09 6.47 6.65
N ILE A 120 -8.33 7.21 5.85
CA ILE A 120 -7.80 8.52 6.27
C ILE A 120 -8.99 9.45 6.60
N THR A 121 -10.08 9.29 5.88
CA THR A 121 -11.32 10.05 6.11
C THR A 121 -11.83 9.95 7.55
N LEU A 122 -11.89 8.73 8.09
CA LEU A 122 -12.50 8.49 9.40
C LEU A 122 -11.48 8.46 10.56
N THR A 123 -10.17 8.51 10.26
CA THR A 123 -9.12 8.43 11.29
C THR A 123 -8.37 9.74 11.50
N LEU A 124 -8.04 10.48 10.44
CA LEU A 124 -7.14 11.64 10.55
C LEU A 124 -7.63 12.71 11.55
N LYS A 125 -8.94 12.91 11.66
CA LYS A 125 -9.54 13.87 12.59
C LYS A 125 -9.82 13.28 13.98
N SER A 126 -9.59 11.98 14.16
CA SER A 126 -9.85 11.23 15.41
C SER A 126 -8.57 10.89 16.15
N VAL A 127 -7.41 11.38 15.69
CA VAL A 127 -6.13 11.13 16.35
C VAL A 127 -6.14 11.82 17.72
N ASN A 128 -5.89 11.04 18.76
CA ASN A 128 -5.65 11.58 20.09
C ASN A 128 -4.24 12.15 20.14
N THR A 129 -4.13 13.46 20.35
CA THR A 129 -2.85 14.17 20.42
C THR A 129 -2.32 14.33 21.85
N ASP A 130 -3.12 13.94 22.86
CA ASP A 130 -2.69 14.01 24.25
C ASP A 130 -1.51 13.04 24.47
N HIS A 131 -0.40 13.57 24.95
CA HIS A 131 0.84 12.81 25.19
C HIS A 131 1.46 12.15 23.94
N LEU A 132 1.04 12.51 22.72
CA LEU A 132 1.54 11.95 21.46
C LEU A 132 3.03 12.20 21.26
N VAL A 133 3.50 13.38 21.62
CA VAL A 133 4.89 13.78 21.45
C VAL A 133 5.69 13.52 22.75
N ASN A 134 6.74 12.72 22.63
CA ASN A 134 7.71 12.56 23.72
C ASN A 134 8.71 13.74 23.68
N PRO A 135 8.78 14.59 24.73
CA PRO A 135 9.63 15.78 24.73
C PRO A 135 11.13 15.47 24.62
N LEU A 136 11.56 14.33 25.18
CA LEU A 136 12.96 13.90 25.04
C LEU A 136 13.29 13.53 23.60
N LEU A 137 12.44 12.71 23.00
CA LEU A 137 12.63 12.27 21.60
C LEU A 137 12.54 13.44 20.62
N GLN A 138 11.62 14.39 20.87
CA GLN A 138 11.52 15.61 20.07
C GLN A 138 12.79 16.47 20.15
N ARG A 139 13.44 16.51 21.30
CA ARG A 139 14.70 17.26 21.49
C ARG A 139 15.89 16.54 20.86
N GLU A 140 16.02 15.23 21.06
CA GLU A 140 17.19 14.47 20.62
C GLU A 140 17.12 14.08 19.13
N VAL A 141 15.92 13.82 18.59
CA VAL A 141 15.68 13.38 17.22
C VAL A 141 14.45 14.10 16.65
N PRO A 142 14.50 15.42 16.44
CA PRO A 142 13.33 16.22 16.09
C PRO A 142 12.64 15.75 14.80
N GLY A 143 13.40 15.22 13.85
CA GLY A 143 12.87 14.71 12.58
C GLY A 143 11.86 13.59 12.68
N ILE A 144 11.78 12.88 13.85
CA ILE A 144 10.83 11.77 14.04
C ILE A 144 9.37 12.23 13.97
N TYR A 145 9.08 13.48 14.31
CA TYR A 145 7.74 14.07 14.29
C TYR A 145 7.49 14.99 13.09
N TYR A 146 8.42 15.06 12.13
CA TYR A 146 8.20 15.89 10.94
C TYR A 146 7.05 15.36 10.10
N PRO A 147 6.18 16.24 9.59
CA PRO A 147 5.22 15.88 8.57
C PRO A 147 5.91 15.31 7.35
N MET A 148 5.29 14.30 6.71
CA MET A 148 5.91 13.59 5.59
C MET A 148 6.25 14.49 4.40
N GLY A 149 5.45 15.53 4.13
CA GLY A 149 5.77 16.51 3.09
C GLY A 149 7.04 17.31 3.37
N GLN A 150 7.32 17.61 4.65
CA GLN A 150 8.57 18.25 5.06
C GLN A 150 9.77 17.34 4.81
N THR A 151 9.66 16.03 5.13
CA THR A 151 10.74 15.07 4.85
C THR A 151 10.97 14.91 3.35
N ALA A 152 9.93 15.00 2.53
CA ALA A 152 10.03 14.97 1.07
C ALA A 152 10.78 16.19 0.50
N GLU A 153 10.56 17.39 1.06
CA GLU A 153 11.31 18.59 0.70
C GLU A 153 12.79 18.49 1.14
N ILE A 154 13.05 17.91 2.30
CA ILE A 154 14.43 17.64 2.76
C ILE A 154 15.15 16.72 1.79
N VAL A 155 14.52 15.63 1.36
CA VAL A 155 15.07 14.70 0.35
C VAL A 155 15.33 15.44 -0.97
N ALA A 156 14.35 16.18 -1.48
CA ALA A 156 14.51 16.94 -2.72
C ALA A 156 15.72 17.89 -2.66
N ARG A 157 15.84 18.67 -1.59
CA ARG A 157 16.92 19.64 -1.41
C ARG A 157 18.28 18.96 -1.17
N ARG A 158 18.32 17.96 -0.28
CA ARG A 158 19.57 17.28 0.13
C ARG A 158 20.21 16.53 -1.03
N TYR A 159 19.40 15.96 -1.91
CA TYR A 159 19.87 15.14 -3.03
C TYR A 159 19.70 15.81 -4.40
N GLY A 160 19.33 17.09 -4.45
CA GLY A 160 19.27 17.87 -5.68
C GLY A 160 18.20 17.41 -6.67
N ILE A 161 17.07 16.87 -6.19
CA ILE A 161 15.96 16.44 -7.05
C ILE A 161 15.13 17.66 -7.42
N THR A 162 15.20 18.08 -8.68
CA THR A 162 14.56 19.31 -9.12
C THR A 162 13.03 19.18 -9.21
N ARG A 163 12.32 20.30 -9.24
CA ARG A 163 10.87 20.38 -9.42
C ARG A 163 10.45 19.76 -10.75
N GLU A 164 11.18 20.08 -11.82
CA GLU A 164 10.90 19.58 -13.16
C GLU A 164 11.02 18.05 -13.24
N ALA A 165 12.03 17.48 -12.60
CA ALA A 165 12.19 16.04 -12.53
C ALA A 165 11.02 15.36 -11.76
N GLN A 166 10.58 15.96 -10.65
CA GLN A 166 9.45 15.48 -9.87
C GLN A 166 8.14 15.54 -10.68
N ASP A 167 7.89 16.63 -11.39
CA ASP A 167 6.69 16.80 -12.20
C ASP A 167 6.69 15.85 -13.41
N ALA A 168 7.85 15.64 -14.05
CA ALA A 168 7.99 14.66 -15.15
C ALA A 168 7.70 13.22 -14.66
N TYR A 169 8.19 12.84 -13.49
CA TYR A 169 7.88 11.56 -12.89
C TYR A 169 6.40 11.41 -12.55
N ALA A 170 5.79 12.45 -11.98
CA ALA A 170 4.37 12.45 -11.66
C ALA A 170 3.50 12.32 -12.92
N LEU A 171 3.84 13.00 -14.02
CA LEU A 171 3.19 12.83 -15.30
C LEU A 171 3.29 11.40 -15.79
N GLN A 172 4.50 10.79 -15.72
CA GLN A 172 4.70 9.39 -16.11
C GLN A 172 3.80 8.44 -15.29
N SER A 173 3.68 8.65 -13.97
CA SER A 173 2.81 7.85 -13.11
C SER A 173 1.34 7.96 -13.54
N GLN A 174 0.84 9.18 -13.79
CA GLN A 174 -0.53 9.42 -14.26
C GLN A 174 -0.80 8.74 -15.61
N GLN A 175 0.12 8.86 -16.56
CA GLN A 175 -0.03 8.28 -17.90
C GLN A 175 0.05 6.74 -17.89
N ARG A 176 0.95 6.16 -17.10
CA ARG A 176 1.06 4.70 -16.92
C ARG A 176 -0.21 4.15 -16.30
N MET A 177 -0.75 4.82 -15.28
CA MET A 177 -2.01 4.43 -14.65
C MET A 177 -3.20 4.55 -15.60
N ALA A 178 -3.31 5.65 -16.34
CA ALA A 178 -4.39 5.85 -17.31
C ALA A 178 -4.42 4.76 -18.37
N ARG A 179 -3.24 4.40 -18.93
CA ARG A 179 -3.10 3.28 -19.87
C ARG A 179 -3.52 1.97 -19.21
N ALA A 180 -3.01 1.66 -18.02
CA ALA A 180 -3.31 0.42 -17.32
C ALA A 180 -4.81 0.27 -17.00
N GLN A 181 -5.48 1.37 -16.63
CA GLN A 181 -6.94 1.39 -16.43
C GLN A 181 -7.70 1.18 -17.74
N ALA A 182 -7.27 1.83 -18.84
CA ALA A 182 -7.89 1.66 -20.16
C ALA A 182 -7.73 0.23 -20.70
N ASP A 183 -6.59 -0.40 -20.41
CA ASP A 183 -6.30 -1.80 -20.78
C ASP A 183 -6.97 -2.83 -19.85
N GLY A 184 -7.71 -2.38 -18.82
CA GLY A 184 -8.43 -3.25 -17.88
C GLY A 184 -7.53 -4.06 -16.94
N LEU A 185 -6.28 -3.65 -16.73
CA LEU A 185 -5.27 -4.43 -16.00
C LEU A 185 -5.60 -4.64 -14.50
N PHE A 186 -6.56 -3.90 -13.96
CA PHE A 186 -6.97 -3.97 -12.56
C PHE A 186 -8.28 -4.75 -12.34
N ALA A 187 -8.92 -5.24 -13.41
CA ALA A 187 -10.23 -5.89 -13.32
C ALA A 187 -10.24 -7.14 -12.41
N ASP A 188 -9.16 -7.93 -12.43
CA ASP A 188 -9.04 -9.15 -11.63
C ASP A 188 -8.69 -8.89 -10.16
N GLU A 189 -8.22 -7.70 -9.82
CA GLU A 189 -7.82 -7.38 -8.45
C GLU A 189 -8.84 -6.53 -7.70
N ILE A 190 -9.64 -5.71 -8.40
CA ILE A 190 -10.65 -4.85 -7.78
C ILE A 190 -11.97 -5.62 -7.62
N VAL A 191 -12.46 -5.66 -6.39
CA VAL A 191 -13.80 -6.16 -6.06
C VAL A 191 -14.72 -4.96 -5.91
N PRO A 192 -15.71 -4.78 -6.81
CA PRO A 192 -16.67 -3.68 -6.70
C PRO A 192 -17.40 -3.68 -5.37
N MET A 193 -17.48 -2.53 -4.70
CA MET A 193 -18.13 -2.38 -3.41
C MET A 193 -19.23 -1.34 -3.49
N THR A 194 -20.48 -1.76 -3.16
CA THR A 194 -21.59 -0.85 -2.97
C THR A 194 -21.41 -0.06 -1.68
N THR A 195 -21.65 1.24 -1.73
CA THR A 195 -21.41 2.15 -0.60
C THR A 195 -22.41 3.28 -0.58
N ARG A 196 -22.53 3.92 0.57
CA ARG A 196 -23.22 5.21 0.75
C ARG A 196 -22.18 6.29 1.03
N TYR A 197 -22.34 7.45 0.44
CA TYR A 197 -21.40 8.55 0.60
C TYR A 197 -22.10 9.90 0.67
N ALA A 198 -21.49 10.82 1.41
CA ALA A 198 -21.98 12.18 1.54
C ALA A 198 -21.40 13.08 0.43
N VAL A 199 -22.25 13.90 -0.15
CA VAL A 199 -21.88 15.00 -1.06
C VAL A 199 -22.38 16.29 -0.45
N GLU A 200 -21.53 17.31 -0.44
CA GLU A 200 -21.88 18.65 0.02
C GLU A 200 -21.98 19.58 -1.19
N ASP A 201 -23.15 20.17 -1.38
CA ASP A 201 -23.33 21.22 -2.36
C ASP A 201 -22.55 22.46 -1.92
N LYS A 202 -21.62 22.92 -2.76
CA LYS A 202 -20.71 24.03 -2.44
C LYS A 202 -21.39 25.38 -2.31
N ALA A 203 -22.53 25.55 -2.93
CA ALA A 203 -23.25 26.84 -2.95
C ALA A 203 -24.19 26.97 -1.75
N SER A 204 -24.91 25.89 -1.41
CA SER A 204 -25.87 25.87 -0.30
C SER A 204 -25.30 25.33 1.01
N GLY A 205 -24.21 24.57 0.97
CA GLY A 205 -23.69 23.81 2.13
C GLY A 205 -24.57 22.62 2.50
N GLU A 206 -25.59 22.29 1.72
CA GLU A 206 -26.49 21.17 1.97
C GLU A 206 -25.77 19.85 1.75
N LYS A 207 -25.93 18.90 2.69
CA LYS A 207 -25.37 17.55 2.60
C LYS A 207 -26.43 16.56 2.19
N GLN A 208 -26.13 15.79 1.16
CA GLN A 208 -26.95 14.67 0.70
C GLN A 208 -26.16 13.37 0.85
N VAL A 209 -26.87 12.27 1.15
CA VAL A 209 -26.28 10.92 1.16
C VAL A 209 -26.79 10.19 -0.07
N LEU A 210 -25.86 9.71 -0.89
CA LEU A 210 -26.12 9.01 -2.13
C LEU A 210 -25.63 7.58 -2.05
N ASP A 211 -26.27 6.68 -2.79
CA ASP A 211 -25.78 5.33 -3.03
C ASP A 211 -24.82 5.34 -4.22
N GLY A 212 -23.82 4.46 -4.19
CA GLY A 212 -22.85 4.33 -5.27
C GLY A 212 -22.07 3.04 -5.22
N VAL A 213 -21.22 2.86 -6.22
CA VAL A 213 -20.31 1.73 -6.32
C VAL A 213 -18.89 2.26 -6.50
N VAL A 214 -17.92 1.65 -5.79
CA VAL A 214 -16.49 1.85 -6.03
C VAL A 214 -15.98 0.60 -6.74
N ASP A 215 -15.81 0.69 -8.05
CA ASP A 215 -15.40 -0.39 -8.96
C ASP A 215 -14.08 -0.10 -9.67
N ARG A 216 -13.44 1.02 -9.37
CA ARG A 216 -12.16 1.46 -9.91
C ARG A 216 -11.46 2.45 -8.97
N ASP A 217 -10.22 2.78 -9.28
CA ASP A 217 -9.47 3.84 -8.58
C ASP A 217 -9.88 5.21 -9.13
N ASP A 218 -10.40 6.07 -8.25
CA ASP A 218 -11.02 7.35 -8.63
C ASP A 218 -10.04 8.53 -8.77
N CYS A 219 -8.79 8.37 -8.33
CA CYS A 219 -7.86 9.50 -8.21
C CYS A 219 -7.05 9.81 -9.46
N ASN A 220 -6.97 8.89 -10.44
CA ASN A 220 -6.20 9.10 -11.67
C ASN A 220 -6.73 10.30 -12.48
N ARG A 221 -5.81 11.06 -13.06
CA ARG A 221 -6.07 12.22 -13.91
C ARG A 221 -5.38 12.04 -15.26
N PRO A 222 -6.02 11.37 -16.22
CA PRO A 222 -5.41 11.01 -17.51
C PRO A 222 -5.01 12.22 -18.36
N ASP A 223 -5.64 13.37 -18.13
CA ASP A 223 -5.42 14.67 -18.81
C ASP A 223 -4.34 15.55 -18.12
N THR A 224 -3.56 14.98 -17.19
CA THR A 224 -2.44 15.69 -16.58
C THR A 224 -1.40 16.10 -17.64
N THR A 225 -0.94 17.36 -17.57
CA THR A 225 0.16 17.89 -18.43
C THR A 225 1.29 18.46 -17.59
N LEU A 226 2.48 18.60 -18.18
CA LEU A 226 3.62 19.25 -17.50
C LEU A 226 3.33 20.69 -17.14
N GLU A 227 2.65 21.45 -18.01
CA GLU A 227 2.28 22.83 -17.75
C GLU A 227 1.30 22.93 -16.58
N GLY A 228 0.34 22.00 -16.51
CA GLY A 228 -0.60 21.89 -15.39
C GLY A 228 0.12 21.61 -14.07
N LEU A 229 1.07 20.68 -14.07
CA LEU A 229 1.89 20.37 -12.88
C LEU A 229 2.76 21.56 -12.48
N ALA A 230 3.47 22.17 -13.45
CA ALA A 230 4.34 23.33 -13.20
C ALA A 230 3.61 24.52 -12.59
N SER A 231 2.31 24.71 -12.90
CA SER A 231 1.48 25.78 -12.34
C SER A 231 1.10 25.60 -10.87
N LEU A 232 1.29 24.41 -10.30
CA LEU A 232 0.94 24.12 -8.90
C LEU A 232 1.93 24.79 -7.95
N LYS A 233 1.40 25.38 -6.88
CA LYS A 233 2.21 25.94 -5.81
C LYS A 233 2.81 24.82 -4.93
N PRO A 234 4.00 25.03 -4.36
CA PRO A 234 4.52 24.16 -3.31
C PRO A 234 3.52 24.00 -2.17
N ALA A 235 3.44 22.78 -1.62
CA ALA A 235 2.42 22.43 -0.62
C ALA A 235 2.96 22.40 0.82
N PHE A 236 4.29 22.24 1.00
CA PHE A 236 4.87 21.95 2.32
C PHE A 236 5.98 22.93 2.76
N ALA A 237 6.47 23.76 1.86
CA ALA A 237 7.42 24.83 2.15
C ALA A 237 7.20 25.99 1.16
N GLU A 238 7.45 27.23 1.56
CA GLU A 238 7.22 28.40 0.72
C GLU A 238 8.07 28.36 -0.56
N ASP A 239 9.36 28.03 -0.42
CA ASP A 239 10.31 27.83 -1.51
C ASP A 239 10.49 26.34 -1.87
N GLY A 240 9.45 25.53 -1.69
CA GLY A 240 9.51 24.10 -1.89
C GLY A 240 9.35 23.66 -3.35
N SER A 241 9.56 22.37 -3.56
CA SER A 241 9.41 21.72 -4.87
C SER A 241 8.31 20.67 -4.88
N VAL A 242 7.87 20.21 -3.71
CA VAL A 242 6.83 19.21 -3.56
C VAL A 242 5.45 19.86 -3.62
N THR A 243 4.59 19.36 -4.52
CA THR A 243 3.25 19.88 -4.76
C THR A 243 2.18 18.80 -4.60
N ALA A 244 0.92 19.19 -4.62
CA ALA A 244 -0.19 18.24 -4.68
C ALA A 244 -0.19 17.37 -5.97
N GLY A 245 0.55 17.77 -7.01
CA GLY A 245 0.64 17.04 -8.27
C GLY A 245 1.75 16.00 -8.31
N ASN A 246 2.83 16.17 -7.52
CA ASN A 246 3.97 15.27 -7.47
C ASN A 246 4.12 14.52 -6.13
N ALA A 247 3.06 14.53 -5.31
CA ALA A 247 2.87 13.78 -4.09
C ALA A 247 1.70 12.79 -4.23
N SER A 248 1.72 11.70 -3.46
CA SER A 248 0.59 10.77 -3.39
C SER A 248 -0.68 11.46 -2.89
N GLN A 249 -1.82 11.06 -3.41
CA GLN A 249 -3.10 11.56 -2.92
C GLN A 249 -3.52 10.81 -1.65
N LEU A 250 -4.19 11.50 -0.73
CA LEU A 250 -4.87 10.86 0.39
C LEU A 250 -6.08 10.10 -0.14
N SER A 251 -6.16 8.81 0.16
CA SER A 251 -7.25 7.95 -0.29
C SER A 251 -7.58 6.87 0.74
N ASP A 252 -8.77 6.31 0.61
CA ASP A 252 -9.32 5.26 1.47
C ASP A 252 -9.46 3.97 0.66
N GLY A 253 -9.23 2.82 1.30
CA GLY A 253 -9.36 1.51 0.66
C GLY A 253 -8.83 0.36 1.51
N ALA A 254 -9.06 -0.86 1.05
CA ALA A 254 -8.60 -2.11 1.67
C ALA A 254 -8.05 -3.09 0.63
N SER A 255 -7.11 -3.92 1.05
CA SER A 255 -6.56 -5.02 0.24
C SER A 255 -6.22 -6.20 1.14
N MET A 256 -6.68 -7.40 0.77
CA MET A 256 -6.43 -8.64 1.50
C MET A 256 -5.86 -9.70 0.56
N THR A 257 -5.01 -10.54 1.11
CA THR A 257 -4.25 -11.59 0.40
C THR A 257 -4.41 -12.91 1.13
N LEU A 258 -4.66 -13.98 0.39
CA LEU A 258 -4.73 -15.35 0.89
C LEU A 258 -3.37 -16.02 0.74
N LEU A 259 -2.79 -16.43 1.87
CA LEU A 259 -1.51 -17.13 1.94
C LEU A 259 -1.71 -18.54 2.48
N MET A 260 -0.95 -19.48 1.94
CA MET A 260 -0.94 -20.88 2.40
C MET A 260 0.46 -21.48 2.34
N SER A 261 0.65 -22.62 3.03
CA SER A 261 1.72 -23.51 2.65
C SER A 261 1.47 -24.06 1.23
N LEU A 262 2.53 -24.29 0.46
CA LEU A 262 2.40 -24.87 -0.88
C LEU A 262 1.65 -26.21 -0.83
N GLU A 263 1.96 -27.05 0.15
CA GLU A 263 1.32 -28.35 0.35
C GLU A 263 -0.20 -28.21 0.55
N LYS A 264 -0.62 -27.22 1.37
CA LYS A 264 -2.04 -26.97 1.64
C LYS A 264 -2.76 -26.44 0.41
N ALA A 265 -2.15 -25.53 -0.33
CA ALA A 265 -2.73 -24.99 -1.57
C ALA A 265 -2.99 -26.13 -2.58
N LEU A 266 -2.00 -26.99 -2.79
CA LEU A 266 -2.11 -28.14 -3.70
C LEU A 266 -3.16 -29.16 -3.21
N ALA A 267 -3.20 -29.43 -1.91
CA ALA A 267 -4.20 -30.37 -1.32
C ALA A 267 -5.64 -29.86 -1.48
N LEU A 268 -5.84 -28.54 -1.52
CA LEU A 268 -7.14 -27.90 -1.76
C LEU A 268 -7.44 -27.71 -3.26
N GLY A 269 -6.51 -28.09 -4.16
CA GLY A 269 -6.66 -27.85 -5.59
C GLY A 269 -6.56 -26.37 -6.00
N LEU A 270 -6.01 -25.52 -5.13
CA LEU A 270 -5.85 -24.11 -5.39
C LEU A 270 -4.53 -23.84 -6.13
N GLU A 271 -4.57 -22.93 -7.11
CA GLU A 271 -3.41 -22.57 -7.91
C GLU A 271 -2.51 -21.56 -7.18
N PRO A 272 -1.26 -21.90 -6.84
CA PRO A 272 -0.30 -20.93 -6.31
C PRO A 272 0.08 -19.89 -7.38
N LYS A 273 0.00 -18.60 -7.06
CA LYS A 273 0.33 -17.51 -8.00
C LYS A 273 1.77 -17.01 -7.85
N ALA A 274 2.26 -16.96 -6.61
CA ALA A 274 3.64 -16.57 -6.33
C ALA A 274 4.12 -17.15 -5.00
N PHE A 275 5.43 -17.36 -4.88
CA PHE A 275 6.09 -17.65 -3.61
C PHE A 275 6.46 -16.35 -2.87
N PHE A 276 6.28 -16.35 -1.57
CA PHE A 276 6.90 -15.36 -0.69
C PHE A 276 8.37 -15.75 -0.45
N ARG A 277 9.32 -14.93 -0.88
CA ARG A 277 10.75 -15.25 -0.77
C ARG A 277 11.46 -14.57 0.39
N GLY A 278 10.90 -13.49 0.90
CA GLY A 278 11.46 -12.83 2.09
C GLY A 278 11.03 -11.39 2.25
N PHE A 279 11.36 -10.86 3.42
CA PHE A 279 11.06 -9.50 3.83
C PHE A 279 12.18 -8.95 4.70
N THR A 280 12.50 -7.69 4.55
CA THR A 280 13.47 -6.97 5.39
C THR A 280 12.99 -5.56 5.69
N VAL A 281 13.46 -5.04 6.82
CA VAL A 281 13.30 -3.64 7.21
C VAL A 281 14.67 -3.05 7.56
N ALA A 282 14.78 -1.74 7.40
CA ALA A 282 15.97 -0.99 7.79
C ALA A 282 15.54 0.36 8.37
N GLY A 283 16.30 0.89 9.33
CA GLY A 283 16.17 2.25 9.83
C GLY A 283 17.03 3.22 9.01
N CYS A 284 16.63 4.48 8.98
CA CYS A 284 17.39 5.62 8.47
C CYS A 284 17.05 6.86 9.27
N GLU A 285 17.69 7.99 8.97
CA GLU A 285 17.38 9.26 9.62
C GLU A 285 15.90 9.63 9.38
N PRO A 286 15.14 9.96 10.44
CA PRO A 286 13.73 10.25 10.32
C PRO A 286 13.38 11.44 9.42
N ASP A 287 14.26 12.46 9.37
CA ASP A 287 14.04 13.65 8.56
C ASP A 287 14.13 13.42 7.05
N GLU A 288 14.71 12.28 6.66
CA GLU A 288 14.77 11.83 5.26
C GLU A 288 14.16 10.43 5.06
N MET A 289 13.09 10.11 5.80
CA MET A 289 12.45 8.79 5.78
C MET A 289 12.19 8.24 4.37
N GLY A 290 12.02 9.13 3.39
CA GLY A 290 11.76 8.79 1.99
C GLY A 290 12.82 7.87 1.36
N ILE A 291 14.06 7.91 1.85
CA ILE A 291 15.17 7.11 1.31
C ILE A 291 15.27 5.70 1.92
N GLY A 292 14.40 5.34 2.86
CA GLY A 292 14.42 4.03 3.53
C GLY A 292 14.61 2.81 2.62
N PRO A 293 14.01 2.75 1.41
CA PRO A 293 14.24 1.67 0.45
C PRO A 293 15.71 1.44 0.06
N VAL A 294 16.54 2.49 0.03
CA VAL A 294 17.97 2.39 -0.30
C VAL A 294 18.73 1.51 0.70
N PHE A 295 18.22 1.37 1.91
CA PHE A 295 18.79 0.52 2.96
C PHE A 295 18.13 -0.86 3.03
N SER A 296 16.79 -0.93 2.88
CA SER A 296 16.07 -2.20 3.02
C SER A 296 16.22 -3.11 1.79
N VAL A 297 16.27 -2.56 0.56
CA VAL A 297 16.41 -3.33 -0.67
C VAL A 297 17.75 -4.09 -0.74
N PRO A 298 18.93 -3.44 -0.56
CA PRO A 298 20.20 -4.18 -0.60
C PRO A 298 20.28 -5.25 0.50
N LYS A 299 19.71 -4.98 1.69
CA LYS A 299 19.64 -5.95 2.78
C LYS A 299 18.82 -7.18 2.37
N LEU A 300 17.67 -6.99 1.71
CA LEU A 300 16.83 -8.07 1.20
C LEU A 300 17.56 -8.92 0.16
N LEU A 301 18.10 -8.26 -0.87
CA LEU A 301 18.75 -8.95 -1.98
C LEU A 301 20.00 -9.71 -1.53
N LYS A 302 20.81 -9.11 -0.66
CA LYS A 302 21.98 -9.78 -0.05
C LYS A 302 21.57 -11.07 0.69
N ALA A 303 20.49 -11.01 1.47
CA ALA A 303 20.00 -12.18 2.22
C ALA A 303 19.47 -13.31 1.30
N LYS A 304 19.14 -12.98 0.05
CA LYS A 304 18.64 -13.94 -0.96
C LYS A 304 19.67 -14.27 -2.05
N GLY A 305 20.88 -13.72 -1.98
CA GLY A 305 21.92 -13.96 -2.96
C GLY A 305 21.61 -13.36 -4.34
N LEU A 306 20.77 -12.31 -4.39
CA LEU A 306 20.34 -11.64 -5.61
C LEU A 306 21.00 -10.25 -5.76
N LYS A 307 21.02 -9.75 -6.99
CA LYS A 307 21.42 -8.40 -7.36
C LYS A 307 20.21 -7.62 -7.88
N ILE A 308 20.32 -6.31 -8.01
CA ILE A 308 19.28 -5.44 -8.60
C ILE A 308 18.89 -5.94 -10.01
N ALA A 309 19.85 -6.34 -10.82
CA ALA A 309 19.63 -6.81 -12.19
C ALA A 309 18.80 -8.11 -12.27
N ASP A 310 18.78 -8.93 -11.21
CA ASP A 310 18.05 -10.20 -11.16
C ASP A 310 16.55 -9.98 -10.91
N VAL A 311 16.15 -8.76 -10.52
CA VAL A 311 14.75 -8.41 -10.26
C VAL A 311 14.12 -7.88 -11.54
N ASP A 312 13.00 -8.47 -11.93
CA ASP A 312 12.32 -8.18 -13.17
C ASP A 312 11.35 -7.00 -13.06
N LEU A 313 10.65 -6.86 -11.91
CA LEU A 313 9.71 -5.77 -11.66
C LEU A 313 9.87 -5.20 -10.25
N TRP A 314 9.62 -3.90 -10.16
CA TRP A 314 9.70 -3.11 -8.93
C TRP A 314 8.42 -2.32 -8.69
N GLU A 315 7.81 -2.52 -7.54
CA GLU A 315 6.74 -1.70 -7.00
C GLU A 315 7.30 -0.91 -5.80
N LEU A 316 7.75 0.31 -6.03
CA LEU A 316 8.13 1.23 -4.96
C LEU A 316 6.99 2.22 -4.72
N ASN A 317 6.49 2.29 -3.49
CA ASN A 317 5.40 3.20 -3.17
C ASN A 317 5.76 4.66 -3.46
N GLU A 318 4.93 5.31 -4.27
CA GLU A 318 5.09 6.71 -4.65
C GLU A 318 4.50 7.65 -3.60
N ALA A 319 5.10 7.70 -2.41
CA ALA A 319 4.69 8.68 -1.40
C ALA A 319 4.91 10.11 -1.93
N PHE A 320 6.06 10.34 -2.56
CA PHE A 320 6.46 11.59 -3.21
C PHE A 320 7.38 11.29 -4.40
N ALA A 321 7.30 12.09 -5.45
CA ALA A 321 8.18 11.92 -6.62
C ALA A 321 9.67 12.10 -6.26
N SER A 322 10.00 13.01 -5.33
CA SER A 322 11.38 13.24 -4.88
C SER A 322 12.05 11.98 -4.35
N GLN A 323 11.39 11.25 -3.45
CA GLN A 323 11.95 10.03 -2.88
C GLN A 323 11.96 8.87 -3.89
N CYS A 324 10.97 8.80 -4.80
CA CYS A 324 10.94 7.77 -5.85
C CYS A 324 12.12 7.89 -6.79
N LEU A 325 12.39 9.10 -7.26
CA LEU A 325 13.53 9.39 -8.14
C LEU A 325 14.85 9.06 -7.46
N TYR A 326 15.05 9.55 -6.23
CA TYR A 326 16.28 9.26 -5.49
C TYR A 326 16.50 7.76 -5.27
N CYS A 327 15.46 7.04 -4.82
CA CYS A 327 15.58 5.61 -4.58
C CYS A 327 15.84 4.82 -5.87
N ARG A 328 15.13 5.13 -6.96
CA ARG A 328 15.34 4.51 -8.27
C ARG A 328 16.79 4.69 -8.74
N ASP A 329 17.25 5.94 -8.74
CA ASP A 329 18.56 6.28 -9.30
C ASP A 329 19.70 5.76 -8.40
N ARG A 330 19.54 5.84 -7.06
CA ARG A 330 20.54 5.33 -6.10
C ARG A 330 20.67 3.81 -6.11
N LEU A 331 19.57 3.11 -6.40
CA LEU A 331 19.54 1.64 -6.54
C LEU A 331 19.81 1.19 -7.99
N GLU A 332 19.98 2.11 -8.92
CA GLU A 332 20.20 1.82 -10.34
C GLU A 332 19.08 0.94 -10.94
N ILE A 333 17.84 1.20 -10.55
CA ILE A 333 16.68 0.47 -11.05
C ILE A 333 16.29 1.04 -12.42
N ASP A 334 16.16 0.15 -13.41
CA ASP A 334 15.68 0.51 -14.74
C ASP A 334 14.24 1.05 -14.66
N ASN A 335 14.01 2.24 -15.22
CA ASN A 335 12.69 2.89 -15.23
C ASN A 335 11.61 2.05 -15.91
N GLU A 336 11.97 1.20 -16.89
CA GLU A 336 11.01 0.33 -17.58
C GLU A 336 10.61 -0.91 -16.77
N LYS A 337 11.28 -1.16 -15.65
CA LYS A 337 10.94 -2.19 -14.67
C LYS A 337 10.28 -1.62 -13.40
N TYR A 338 10.14 -0.30 -13.29
CA TYR A 338 9.81 0.44 -12.08
C TYR A 338 8.43 1.07 -12.18
N ASN A 339 7.50 0.70 -11.28
CA ASN A 339 6.12 1.21 -11.23
C ASN A 339 5.47 1.24 -12.63
N VAL A 340 5.53 0.10 -13.33
CA VAL A 340 5.23 -0.01 -14.76
C VAL A 340 3.81 0.37 -15.15
N ASN A 341 2.88 0.35 -14.20
CA ASN A 341 1.47 0.72 -14.36
C ASN A 341 1.07 1.96 -13.53
N GLY A 342 2.06 2.79 -13.15
CA GLY A 342 1.84 3.92 -12.27
C GLY A 342 1.72 3.50 -10.80
N GLY A 343 1.42 4.42 -9.90
CA GLY A 343 1.36 4.15 -8.47
C GLY A 343 0.58 5.18 -7.67
N SER A 344 0.99 5.40 -6.43
CA SER A 344 0.24 6.19 -5.45
C SER A 344 0.10 7.68 -5.78
N ILE A 345 0.98 8.24 -6.61
CA ILE A 345 0.80 9.61 -7.11
C ILE A 345 -0.48 9.69 -7.96
N ALA A 346 -0.74 8.65 -8.76
CA ALA A 346 -1.92 8.60 -9.62
C ALA A 346 -3.19 8.17 -8.90
N ILE A 347 -3.14 7.13 -8.04
CA ILE A 347 -4.34 6.53 -7.43
C ILE A 347 -4.48 6.75 -5.94
N GLY A 348 -3.43 7.24 -5.27
CA GLY A 348 -3.46 7.52 -3.84
C GLY A 348 -2.75 6.47 -2.97
N HIS A 349 -2.62 6.81 -1.69
CA HIS A 349 -1.86 6.06 -0.71
C HIS A 349 -2.64 5.86 0.59
N PRO A 350 -3.55 4.88 0.65
CA PRO A 350 -4.10 4.40 1.92
C PRO A 350 -2.99 3.66 2.67
N PHE A 351 -2.46 4.24 3.76
CA PHE A 351 -1.18 3.83 4.36
C PHE A 351 -1.10 2.34 4.68
N GLY A 352 -2.05 1.82 5.44
CA GLY A 352 -2.07 0.41 5.82
C GLY A 352 -2.33 -0.56 4.66
N MET A 353 -3.06 -0.13 3.64
CA MET A 353 -3.44 -0.96 2.49
C MET A 353 -2.32 -1.10 1.46
N THR A 354 -1.54 -0.04 1.22
CA THR A 354 -0.72 0.11 0.01
C THR A 354 0.21 -1.06 -0.24
N GLY A 355 0.88 -1.59 0.78
CA GLY A 355 1.81 -2.71 0.61
C GLY A 355 1.13 -3.98 0.12
N SER A 356 -0.06 -4.31 0.61
CA SER A 356 -0.85 -5.47 0.16
C SER A 356 -1.34 -5.28 -1.28
N ARG A 357 -1.84 -4.08 -1.62
CA ARG A 357 -2.22 -3.73 -2.99
C ARG A 357 -1.06 -3.94 -3.98
N GLN A 358 0.11 -3.43 -3.64
CA GLN A 358 1.29 -3.55 -4.50
C GLN A 358 1.69 -5.01 -4.72
N ILE A 359 1.60 -5.87 -3.70
CA ILE A 359 1.87 -7.30 -3.83
C ILE A 359 0.89 -7.95 -4.81
N GLY A 360 -0.41 -7.72 -4.62
CA GLY A 360 -1.45 -8.28 -5.50
C GLY A 360 -1.26 -7.88 -6.96
N HIS A 361 -0.91 -6.61 -7.21
CA HIS A 361 -0.63 -6.08 -8.53
C HIS A 361 0.68 -6.66 -9.11
N LEU A 362 1.78 -6.62 -8.34
CA LEU A 362 3.07 -7.15 -8.76
C LEU A 362 3.00 -8.62 -9.20
N VAL A 363 2.31 -9.46 -8.42
CA VAL A 363 2.17 -10.89 -8.71
C VAL A 363 1.44 -11.10 -10.04
N ARG A 364 0.38 -10.32 -10.32
CA ARG A 364 -0.33 -10.36 -11.60
C ARG A 364 0.52 -9.92 -12.77
N GLU A 365 1.28 -8.83 -12.60
CA GLU A 365 2.20 -8.33 -13.65
C GLU A 365 3.34 -9.29 -13.94
N LEU A 366 3.94 -9.91 -12.93
CA LEU A 366 4.95 -10.95 -13.14
C LEU A 366 4.40 -12.09 -13.98
N ARG A 367 3.21 -12.60 -13.67
CA ARG A 367 2.57 -13.69 -14.41
C ARG A 367 2.17 -13.26 -15.83
N ARG A 368 1.55 -12.10 -15.98
CA ARG A 368 1.12 -11.56 -17.30
C ARG A 368 2.29 -11.40 -18.26
N ARG A 369 3.46 -11.00 -17.74
CA ARG A 369 4.69 -10.79 -18.52
C ARG A 369 5.61 -11.99 -18.57
N ASN A 370 5.23 -13.12 -17.93
CA ASN A 370 6.08 -14.31 -17.77
C ASN A 370 7.46 -14.00 -17.17
N LEU A 371 7.47 -13.14 -16.14
CA LEU A 371 8.64 -12.71 -15.39
C LEU A 371 8.76 -13.51 -14.09
N ARG A 372 9.93 -13.46 -13.43
CA ARG A 372 10.21 -14.30 -12.27
C ARG A 372 10.17 -13.55 -10.94
N TYR A 373 11.06 -12.59 -10.76
CA TYR A 373 11.24 -11.91 -9.48
C TYR A 373 10.66 -10.51 -9.49
N GLY A 374 9.94 -10.19 -8.42
CA GLY A 374 9.46 -8.85 -8.15
C GLY A 374 9.70 -8.41 -6.72
N VAL A 375 9.92 -7.12 -6.54
CA VAL A 375 10.12 -6.51 -5.23
C VAL A 375 9.06 -5.44 -5.00
N VAL A 376 8.37 -5.53 -3.85
CA VAL A 376 7.59 -4.43 -3.28
C VAL A 376 8.43 -3.75 -2.23
N THR A 377 8.59 -2.43 -2.32
CA THR A 377 9.35 -1.65 -1.34
C THR A 377 8.71 -0.30 -1.07
N MET A 378 8.98 0.27 0.08
CA MET A 378 8.42 1.57 0.46
C MET A 378 9.22 2.25 1.56
N CYS A 379 9.19 3.56 1.54
CA CYS A 379 9.57 4.39 2.66
C CYS A 379 8.50 4.32 3.76
N VAL A 380 8.91 4.50 5.00
CA VAL A 380 8.04 4.35 6.17
C VAL A 380 8.29 5.50 7.13
N GLY A 381 7.24 6.14 7.59
CA GLY A 381 7.30 7.23 8.56
C GLY A 381 8.17 6.89 9.77
N GLY A 382 8.82 7.88 10.35
CA GLY A 382 9.75 7.68 11.46
C GLY A 382 11.16 7.21 11.06
N GLY A 383 11.50 7.24 9.75
CA GLY A 383 12.84 6.89 9.27
C GLY A 383 13.07 5.39 9.10
N MET A 384 12.28 4.75 8.24
CA MET A 384 12.43 3.32 7.96
C MET A 384 12.22 3.02 6.47
N GLY A 385 12.72 1.86 6.02
CA GLY A 385 12.39 1.24 4.75
C GLY A 385 11.94 -0.20 4.95
N ALA A 386 11.02 -0.67 4.11
CA ALA A 386 10.55 -2.04 4.09
C ALA A 386 10.59 -2.60 2.66
N SER A 387 10.98 -3.86 2.51
CA SER A 387 11.09 -4.50 1.20
C SER A 387 10.72 -5.98 1.28
N GLY A 388 9.87 -6.44 0.36
CA GLY A 388 9.45 -7.83 0.20
C GLY A 388 9.80 -8.36 -1.18
N LEU A 389 10.28 -9.60 -1.26
CA LEU A 389 10.64 -10.32 -2.49
C LEU A 389 9.61 -11.41 -2.76
N PHE A 390 9.12 -11.43 -4.00
CA PHE A 390 8.14 -12.39 -4.50
C PHE A 390 8.66 -13.06 -5.77
N GLU A 391 8.35 -14.33 -5.95
CA GLU A 391 8.70 -15.11 -7.14
C GLU A 391 7.44 -15.71 -7.74
N ALA A 392 7.15 -15.38 -8.99
CA ALA A 392 5.98 -15.94 -9.68
C ALA A 392 6.11 -17.47 -9.83
N VAL A 393 5.01 -18.18 -9.63
CA VAL A 393 4.93 -19.60 -9.99
C VAL A 393 4.81 -19.69 -11.52
N ARG A 394 5.65 -20.52 -12.12
CA ARG A 394 5.73 -20.76 -13.57
C ARG A 394 5.15 -22.10 -13.96
#